data_c04be44a488bcf0be792259bde41711c
#
_entry.id   c04be44a488bcf0be792259bde41711c
#
_cell.length_a   1.000
_cell.length_b   1.000
_cell.length_c   1.000
_cell.angle_alpha   90.00
_cell.angle_beta   90.00
_cell.angle_gamma   90.00
#
_symmetry.space_group_name_H-M   'P 1'
#
loop_
_entity.id
_entity.type
_entity.pdbx_description
1 polymer ?
#
loop_
_entity_poly.entity_id
_entity_poly.type
_entity_poly.pdbx_seq_one_letter_code
_entity_poly.pdbx_strand_id
1 'polypeptide(L)'
;MIASIEYKNQTYKVDLSHPIDISVPLRGDEKGVNAWYVEPMKIEPVRTDQFLGSVAEGGDVNFRNIFFNPHGNGTHTECVGHISKEVYSINDTLKTFFFFGEVISVEPEVYVGEETEWQKKGDRILTKDQIKSAIKGNPEAIII
;
A
#
# COMPACT_ATOMS: atom_id res chain seq x y z
N MET A 1 -18.48 -5.51 15.57
CA MET A 1 -18.15 -4.85 16.87
C MET A 1 -18.20 -3.34 16.66
N ILE A 2 -19.07 -2.65 17.41
CA ILE A 2 -19.19 -1.19 17.32
C ILE A 2 -18.31 -0.55 18.39
N ALA A 3 -17.47 0.39 17.98
CA ALA A 3 -16.67 1.23 18.87
C ALA A 3 -17.11 2.69 18.81
N SER A 4 -16.99 3.41 19.92
CA SER A 4 -17.14 4.85 19.98
C SER A 4 -15.77 5.47 20.21
N ILE A 5 -15.35 6.35 19.32
CA ILE A 5 -14.03 6.99 19.36
C ILE A 5 -14.24 8.49 19.53
N GLU A 6 -13.63 9.06 20.56
CA GLU A 6 -13.60 10.51 20.75
C GLU A 6 -12.38 11.10 20.06
N TYR A 7 -12.60 12.07 19.19
CA TYR A 7 -11.54 12.79 18.47
C TYR A 7 -11.91 14.23 18.26
N LYS A 8 -11.08 15.18 18.68
CA LYS A 8 -11.27 16.65 18.54
C LYS A 8 -12.69 17.09 18.95
N ASN A 9 -13.13 16.70 20.14
CA ASN A 9 -14.44 17.02 20.71
C ASN A 9 -15.66 16.48 19.93
N GLN A 10 -15.47 15.47 19.10
CA GLN A 10 -16.53 14.75 18.40
C GLN A 10 -16.46 13.26 18.72
N THR A 11 -17.62 12.61 18.73
CA THR A 11 -17.73 11.16 18.91
C THR A 11 -18.08 10.49 17.60
N TYR A 12 -17.25 9.54 17.18
CA TYR A 12 -17.43 8.74 15.99
C TYR A 12 -17.83 7.32 16.35
N LYS A 13 -18.83 6.77 15.67
CA LYS A 13 -19.17 5.34 15.76
C LYS A 13 -18.53 4.61 14.58
N VAL A 14 -17.77 3.57 14.89
CA VAL A 14 -17.07 2.76 13.90
C VAL A 14 -17.50 1.31 14.02
N ASP A 15 -17.91 0.70 12.93
CA ASP A 15 -18.16 -0.74 12.88
C ASP A 15 -16.89 -1.47 12.43
N LEU A 16 -16.17 -1.99 13.41
CA LEU A 16 -14.93 -2.75 13.18
C LEU A 16 -15.16 -4.12 12.53
N SER A 17 -16.44 -4.55 12.38
CA SER A 17 -16.79 -5.80 11.69
C SER A 17 -16.89 -5.62 10.17
N HIS A 18 -16.92 -4.38 9.69
CA HIS A 18 -17.08 -4.05 8.28
C HIS A 18 -16.02 -3.03 7.82
N PRO A 19 -14.73 -3.40 7.87
CA PRO A 19 -13.69 -2.56 7.32
C PRO A 19 -13.82 -2.48 5.79
N ILE A 20 -13.45 -1.35 5.21
CA ILE A 20 -13.31 -1.21 3.76
C ILE A 20 -11.84 -1.51 3.42
N ASP A 21 -11.61 -2.64 2.75
CA ASP A 21 -10.29 -2.99 2.25
C ASP A 21 -10.02 -2.27 0.93
N ILE A 22 -9.02 -1.40 0.93
CA ILE A 22 -8.56 -0.65 -0.25
C ILE A 22 -7.24 -1.20 -0.80
N SER A 23 -6.76 -2.33 -0.28
CA SER A 23 -5.52 -2.96 -0.76
C SER A 23 -5.76 -3.73 -2.06
N VAL A 24 -4.69 -3.86 -2.84
CA VAL A 24 -4.68 -4.75 -4.02
C VAL A 24 -4.39 -6.17 -3.54
N PRO A 25 -5.22 -7.17 -3.93
CA PRO A 25 -4.95 -8.56 -3.57
C PRO A 25 -3.59 -9.04 -4.09
N LEU A 26 -2.79 -9.66 -3.22
CA LEU A 26 -1.56 -10.33 -3.63
C LEU A 26 -1.90 -11.62 -4.39
N ARG A 27 -1.41 -11.75 -5.61
CA ARG A 27 -1.72 -12.87 -6.51
C ARG A 27 -0.45 -13.38 -7.17
N GLY A 28 -0.25 -14.70 -7.11
CA GLY A 28 0.85 -15.38 -7.81
C GLY A 28 0.46 -15.86 -9.23
N ASP A 29 -0.50 -15.22 -9.88
CA ASP A 29 -0.96 -15.51 -11.24
C ASP A 29 -0.81 -14.28 -12.14
N GLU A 30 -1.17 -14.42 -13.43
CA GLU A 30 -1.08 -13.37 -14.46
C GLU A 30 -1.92 -12.11 -14.16
N LYS A 31 -2.85 -12.19 -13.20
CA LYS A 31 -3.69 -11.06 -12.75
C LYS A 31 -3.07 -10.31 -11.57
N GLY A 32 -1.92 -10.78 -11.08
CA GLY A 32 -1.14 -10.08 -10.06
C GLY A 32 -0.60 -8.75 -10.58
N VAL A 33 -0.60 -7.74 -9.72
CA VAL A 33 0.06 -6.46 -10.04
C VAL A 33 1.56 -6.72 -10.16
N ASN A 34 2.16 -6.20 -11.24
CA ASN A 34 3.61 -6.18 -11.40
C ASN A 34 4.05 -4.84 -12.01
N ALA A 35 4.89 -4.12 -11.29
CA ALA A 35 5.41 -2.82 -11.70
C ALA A 35 6.94 -2.78 -11.55
N TRP A 36 7.56 -1.72 -12.05
CA TRP A 36 8.99 -1.44 -11.87
C TRP A 36 9.93 -2.54 -12.38
N TYR A 37 9.46 -3.37 -13.35
CA TYR A 37 10.25 -4.45 -13.97
C TYR A 37 10.81 -5.49 -12.98
N VAL A 38 10.20 -5.60 -11.79
CA VAL A 38 10.55 -6.65 -10.83
C VAL A 38 9.96 -7.99 -11.24
N GLU A 39 10.48 -9.07 -10.70
CA GLU A 39 9.92 -10.41 -10.92
C GLU A 39 8.48 -10.48 -10.40
N PRO A 40 7.56 -11.13 -11.13
CA PRO A 40 6.23 -11.40 -10.64
C PRO A 40 6.24 -12.17 -9.33
N MET A 41 5.27 -11.90 -8.48
CA MET A 41 5.08 -12.63 -7.23
C MET A 41 4.92 -14.13 -7.51
N LYS A 42 5.56 -14.97 -6.70
CA LYS A 42 5.46 -16.44 -6.77
C LYS A 42 4.92 -16.99 -5.45
N ILE A 43 3.99 -17.92 -5.57
CA ILE A 43 3.47 -18.70 -4.44
C ILE A 43 3.62 -20.16 -4.82
N GLU A 44 4.49 -20.88 -4.11
CA GLU A 44 4.82 -22.27 -4.42
C GLU A 44 4.89 -23.14 -3.17
N PRO A 45 4.54 -24.44 -3.25
CA PRO A 45 4.71 -25.35 -2.13
C PRO A 45 6.16 -25.46 -1.69
N VAL A 46 6.41 -25.52 -0.40
CA VAL A 46 7.70 -25.94 0.12
C VAL A 46 7.93 -27.41 -0.24
N ARG A 47 9.08 -27.70 -0.83
CA ARG A 47 9.47 -29.06 -1.25
C ARG A 47 10.88 -29.36 -0.76
N THR A 48 11.02 -30.50 -0.11
CA THR A 48 12.30 -31.11 0.24
C THR A 48 12.23 -32.60 -0.07
N ASP A 49 13.31 -33.32 0.12
CA ASP A 49 13.33 -34.78 -0.08
C ASP A 49 12.37 -35.54 0.84
N GLN A 50 11.97 -34.93 1.97
CA GLN A 50 11.15 -35.58 3.00
C GLN A 50 9.83 -34.81 3.28
N PHE A 51 9.58 -33.71 2.59
CA PHE A 51 8.42 -32.86 2.89
C PHE A 51 7.80 -32.25 1.62
N LEU A 52 6.48 -32.34 1.52
CA LEU A 52 5.68 -31.74 0.46
C LEU A 52 4.58 -30.85 1.05
N GLY A 53 4.68 -29.55 0.85
CA GLY A 53 3.72 -28.54 1.33
C GLY A 53 2.52 -28.35 0.40
N SER A 54 1.92 -29.44 -0.10
CA SER A 54 0.76 -29.40 -0.99
C SER A 54 -0.12 -30.62 -0.78
N VAL A 55 -1.28 -30.43 -0.16
CA VAL A 55 -2.27 -31.49 0.01
C VAL A 55 -2.78 -32.02 -1.34
N ALA A 56 -2.97 -31.12 -2.30
CA ALA A 56 -3.40 -31.49 -3.66
C ALA A 56 -2.41 -32.41 -4.39
N GLU A 57 -1.15 -32.43 -3.97
CA GLU A 57 -0.08 -33.25 -4.54
C GLU A 57 0.33 -34.42 -3.64
N GLY A 58 -0.45 -34.68 -2.59
CA GLY A 58 -0.23 -35.82 -1.67
C GLY A 58 0.55 -35.50 -0.40
N GLY A 59 0.81 -34.24 -0.10
CA GLY A 59 1.37 -33.82 1.19
C GLY A 59 0.32 -33.74 2.28
N ASP A 60 0.76 -33.74 3.54
CA ASP A 60 -0.12 -33.72 4.72
C ASP A 60 -0.73 -32.33 4.97
N VAL A 61 -0.06 -31.27 4.55
CA VAL A 61 -0.44 -29.86 4.80
C VAL A 61 -0.15 -28.96 3.60
N ASN A 62 -0.84 -27.83 3.53
CA ASN A 62 -0.50 -26.74 2.61
C ASN A 62 0.48 -25.81 3.30
N PHE A 63 1.73 -25.79 2.82
CA PHE A 63 2.80 -24.96 3.34
C PHE A 63 3.54 -24.33 2.18
N ARG A 64 3.47 -22.99 2.07
CA ARG A 64 3.88 -22.25 0.88
C ARG A 64 5.02 -21.28 1.17
N ASN A 65 5.95 -21.18 0.22
CA ASN A 65 6.84 -20.04 0.08
C ASN A 65 6.11 -18.91 -0.67
N ILE A 66 6.36 -17.67 -0.26
CA ILE A 66 5.89 -16.48 -0.95
C ILE A 66 7.12 -15.63 -1.27
N PHE A 67 7.34 -15.40 -2.55
CA PHE A 67 8.40 -14.52 -3.05
C PHE A 67 7.73 -13.31 -3.69
N PHE A 68 7.94 -12.13 -3.14
CA PHE A 68 7.37 -10.92 -3.69
C PHE A 68 8.22 -9.70 -3.36
N ASN A 69 8.09 -8.69 -4.20
CA ASN A 69 8.65 -7.37 -3.97
C ASN A 69 7.51 -6.41 -3.59
N PRO A 70 7.47 -5.85 -2.37
CA PRO A 70 6.38 -4.97 -1.94
C PRO A 70 6.16 -3.78 -2.88
N HIS A 71 7.24 -3.16 -3.38
CA HIS A 71 7.20 -1.99 -4.26
C HIS A 71 6.60 -2.28 -5.64
N GLY A 72 6.71 -3.52 -6.12
CA GLY A 72 6.26 -3.88 -7.46
C GLY A 72 5.02 -4.77 -7.50
N ASN A 73 4.72 -5.51 -6.43
CA ASN A 73 3.70 -6.55 -6.49
C ASN A 73 2.43 -6.27 -5.66
N GLY A 74 2.36 -5.19 -4.89
CA GLY A 74 1.16 -4.97 -4.09
C GLY A 74 1.11 -3.67 -3.30
N THR A 75 0.00 -3.46 -2.65
CA THR A 75 -0.18 -2.35 -1.70
C THR A 75 0.77 -2.54 -0.51
N HIS A 76 1.54 -1.52 -0.21
CA HIS A 76 2.54 -1.57 0.85
C HIS A 76 2.66 -0.22 1.58
N THR A 77 3.33 -0.24 2.69
CA THR A 77 3.67 0.96 3.47
C THR A 77 5.18 1.12 3.45
N GLU A 78 5.63 2.34 3.25
CA GLU A 78 7.05 2.68 3.28
C GLU A 78 7.33 3.90 4.16
N CYS A 79 8.58 4.08 4.52
CA CYS A 79 9.06 5.23 5.28
C CYS A 79 10.18 5.95 4.52
N VAL A 80 10.74 6.98 5.11
CA VAL A 80 11.85 7.74 4.52
C VAL A 80 13.06 6.87 4.18
N GLY A 81 13.21 5.70 4.82
CA GLY A 81 14.26 4.72 4.51
C GLY A 81 14.27 4.25 3.06
N HIS A 82 13.13 4.39 2.33
CA HIS A 82 13.06 4.07 0.91
C HIS A 82 13.96 4.97 0.04
N ILE A 83 14.20 6.21 0.44
CA ILE A 83 14.95 7.21 -0.33
C ILE A 83 16.18 7.77 0.39
N SER A 84 16.39 7.44 1.66
CA SER A 84 17.51 7.94 2.46
C SER A 84 18.75 7.07 2.33
N LYS A 85 19.93 7.64 2.55
CA LYS A 85 21.18 6.88 2.62
C LYS A 85 21.28 6.04 3.88
N GLU A 86 20.73 6.54 4.97
CA GLU A 86 20.65 5.84 6.25
C GLU A 86 19.52 4.81 6.20
N VAL A 87 19.71 3.68 6.87
CA VAL A 87 18.69 2.64 6.97
C VAL A 87 17.68 3.00 8.04
N TYR A 88 16.42 3.17 7.63
CA TYR A 88 15.27 3.32 8.53
C TYR A 88 14.31 2.16 8.32
N SER A 89 14.05 1.41 9.38
CA SER A 89 13.07 0.32 9.34
C SER A 89 11.66 0.89 9.46
N ILE A 90 10.72 0.39 8.64
CA ILE A 90 9.30 0.71 8.78
C ILE A 90 8.78 0.33 10.17
N ASN A 91 9.26 -0.77 10.75
CA ASN A 91 8.88 -1.23 12.08
C ASN A 91 9.33 -0.26 13.19
N ASP A 92 10.41 0.47 12.97
CA ASP A 92 10.90 1.46 13.94
C ASP A 92 10.25 2.82 13.74
N THR A 93 9.82 3.13 12.53
CA THR A 93 9.25 4.41 12.13
C THR A 93 7.74 4.47 12.35
N LEU A 94 7.00 3.46 11.92
CA LEU A 94 5.55 3.41 12.02
C LEU A 94 5.14 2.83 13.38
N LYS A 95 4.71 3.69 14.30
CA LYS A 95 4.25 3.31 15.64
C LYS A 95 2.76 3.58 15.87
N THR A 96 2.11 4.31 14.99
CA THR A 96 0.68 4.59 15.01
C THR A 96 0.02 3.89 13.83
N PHE A 97 -1.10 3.18 14.07
CA PHE A 97 -1.79 2.38 13.07
C PHE A 97 -3.20 2.87 12.76
N PHE A 98 -3.73 3.79 13.57
CA PHE A 98 -5.05 4.36 13.39
C PHE A 98 -4.94 5.86 13.23
N PHE A 99 -5.54 6.39 12.18
CA PHE A 99 -5.51 7.79 11.83
C PHE A 99 -6.90 8.26 11.42
N PHE A 100 -7.24 9.48 11.75
CA PHE A 100 -8.37 10.15 11.14
C PHE A 100 -7.97 10.70 9.79
N GLY A 101 -8.40 9.98 8.76
CA GLY A 101 -8.10 10.31 7.37
C GLY A 101 -9.19 11.16 6.70
N GLU A 102 -8.80 11.96 5.74
CA GLU A 102 -9.70 12.66 4.83
C GLU A 102 -9.52 12.10 3.42
N VAL A 103 -10.61 11.68 2.79
CA VAL A 103 -10.62 11.27 1.38
C VAL A 103 -10.82 12.53 0.55
N ILE A 104 -9.90 12.78 -0.37
CA ILE A 104 -9.97 13.92 -1.30
C ILE A 104 -9.96 13.41 -2.74
N SER A 105 -10.63 14.16 -3.62
CA SER A 105 -10.55 13.93 -5.07
C SER A 105 -9.83 15.10 -5.71
N VAL A 106 -8.80 14.79 -6.49
CA VAL A 106 -7.99 15.78 -7.19
C VAL A 106 -7.81 15.35 -8.64
N GLU A 107 -8.15 16.23 -9.57
CA GLU A 107 -7.91 15.99 -10.99
C GLU A 107 -6.48 16.38 -11.35
N PRO A 108 -5.66 15.46 -11.91
CA PRO A 108 -4.30 15.78 -12.34
C PRO A 108 -4.27 16.84 -13.43
N GLU A 109 -3.35 17.78 -13.34
CA GLU A 109 -3.09 18.77 -14.38
C GLU A 109 -1.96 18.34 -15.30
N VAL A 110 -1.92 18.93 -16.50
CA VAL A 110 -0.85 18.65 -17.48
C VAL A 110 0.38 19.49 -17.14
N TYR A 111 1.51 18.83 -16.98
CA TYR A 111 2.78 19.52 -16.75
C TYR A 111 3.25 20.28 -18.00
N VAL A 112 3.50 21.57 -17.83
CA VAL A 112 3.98 22.47 -18.90
C VAL A 112 5.31 23.15 -18.58
N GLY A 113 5.92 22.80 -17.44
CA GLY A 113 7.19 23.37 -16.97
C GLY A 113 8.42 22.90 -17.76
N GLU A 114 9.59 23.23 -17.25
CA GLU A 114 10.87 22.73 -17.80
C GLU A 114 11.01 21.24 -17.53
N GLU A 115 11.47 20.51 -18.55
CA GLU A 115 11.70 19.07 -18.42
C GLU A 115 12.89 18.76 -17.52
N THR A 116 12.73 17.74 -16.71
CA THR A 116 13.76 17.20 -15.83
C THR A 116 13.94 15.70 -16.10
N GLU A 117 14.83 15.06 -15.36
CA GLU A 117 14.96 13.60 -15.39
C GLU A 117 13.63 12.89 -15.05
N TRP A 118 12.83 13.49 -14.15
CA TRP A 118 11.62 12.87 -13.56
C TRP A 118 10.30 13.43 -14.10
N GLN A 119 10.32 14.55 -14.83
CA GLN A 119 9.12 15.24 -15.32
C GLN A 119 9.27 15.64 -16.77
N LYS A 120 8.30 15.28 -17.58
CA LYS A 120 8.22 15.63 -19.00
C LYS A 120 6.99 16.46 -19.29
N LYS A 121 7.08 17.34 -20.31
CA LYS A 121 5.90 18.06 -20.80
C LYS A 121 4.83 17.06 -21.24
N GLY A 122 3.60 17.30 -20.82
CA GLY A 122 2.49 16.42 -21.09
C GLY A 122 2.19 15.38 -19.99
N ASP A 123 3.09 15.20 -19.02
CA ASP A 123 2.82 14.34 -17.87
C ASP A 123 1.62 14.87 -17.09
N ARG A 124 0.83 13.93 -16.56
CA ARG A 124 -0.26 14.25 -15.63
C ARG A 124 0.28 14.23 -14.21
N ILE A 125 0.21 15.37 -13.55
CA ILE A 125 0.77 15.57 -12.20
C ILE A 125 -0.28 16.03 -11.21
N LEU A 126 -0.07 15.70 -9.95
CA LEU A 126 -0.78 16.27 -8.81
C LEU A 126 0.16 17.24 -8.11
N THR A 127 -0.26 18.50 -8.00
CA THR A 127 0.54 19.52 -7.35
C THR A 127 0.23 19.65 -5.87
N LYS A 128 1.20 20.13 -5.11
CA LYS A 128 1.03 20.44 -3.69
C LYS A 128 -0.16 21.38 -3.43
N ASP A 129 -0.36 22.36 -4.30
CA ASP A 129 -1.40 23.37 -4.11
C ASP A 129 -2.80 22.79 -4.39
N GLN A 130 -2.92 21.90 -5.38
CA GLN A 130 -4.15 21.15 -5.61
C GLN A 130 -4.51 20.30 -4.39
N ILE A 131 -3.57 19.52 -3.86
CA ILE A 131 -3.78 18.69 -2.66
C ILE A 131 -4.19 19.57 -1.47
N LYS A 132 -3.46 20.66 -1.21
CA LYS A 132 -3.75 21.58 -0.11
C LYS A 132 -5.16 22.20 -0.23
N SER A 133 -5.56 22.57 -1.44
CA SER A 133 -6.86 23.18 -1.70
C SER A 133 -8.02 22.19 -1.55
N ALA A 134 -7.78 20.90 -1.76
CA ALA A 134 -8.78 19.86 -1.64
C ALA A 134 -9.04 19.44 -0.17
N ILE A 135 -8.07 19.66 0.72
CA ILE A 135 -8.19 19.35 2.16
C ILE A 135 -9.12 20.37 2.80
N LYS A 136 -10.18 19.89 3.47
CA LYS A 136 -11.20 20.74 4.14
C LYS A 136 -10.98 20.83 5.64
N GLY A 137 -10.38 19.81 6.23
CA GLY A 137 -10.15 19.70 7.66
C GLY A 137 -8.68 19.85 8.06
N ASN A 138 -8.33 19.20 9.14
CA ASN A 138 -6.95 19.02 9.58
C ASN A 138 -6.73 17.51 9.86
N PRO A 139 -6.69 16.69 8.80
CA PRO A 139 -6.56 15.25 8.94
C PRO A 139 -5.17 14.83 9.39
N GLU A 140 -5.08 13.63 9.95
CA GLU A 140 -3.81 12.96 10.28
C GLU A 140 -3.28 12.15 9.10
N ALA A 141 -4.17 11.78 8.17
CA ALA A 141 -3.87 11.08 6.94
C ALA A 141 -4.74 11.60 5.79
N ILE A 142 -4.24 11.48 4.57
CA ILE A 142 -4.97 11.84 3.34
C ILE A 142 -5.01 10.62 2.44
N ILE A 143 -6.19 10.38 1.87
CA ILE A 143 -6.41 9.35 0.84
C ILE A 143 -6.78 10.08 -0.45
N ILE A 144 -6.04 9.87 -1.53
CA ILE A 144 -6.21 10.52 -2.84
C ILE A 144 -6.65 9.46 -3.86
#